data_cb4f66b90092ec51faed7af4e021c341
#
_entry.id   cb4f66b90092ec51faed7af4e021c341
#
_cell.length_a   1.000
_cell.length_b   1.000
_cell.length_c   1.000
_cell.angle_alpha   90.00
_cell.angle_beta   90.00
_cell.angle_gamma   90.00
#
_symmetry.space_group_name_H-M   'P 1'
#
loop_
_entity.id
_entity.type
_entity.pdbx_description
1 polymer ?
#
loop_
_entity_poly.entity_id
_entity_poly.type
_entity_poly.pdbx_seq_one_letter_code
_entity_poly.pdbx_strand_id
1 'polypeptide(L)'
;MSDKIKPSEVSQVLLEQLKGIQNAEQFDEVGTVLTVSDGVARIYGLRNAEANELLEFENGTMAIVMNLEEDNVGCVLLGTTSGIKEGMVVKRTKRIASIRVNDNMLGRVINPLGQAVDGKGDIDLKDAFEMPLDRKAPGVIYRQPVKEPLQTGLKAVDSMIPIGRGQRELIIGDRQTGKTAIAVDTIINQKSFYEAGKPVYCIYVAIGQKASTVATLVQTLKEHGAMPYTIVVAATAADPAAMQYYAPFAGAAIGEYFRDRGFPALVVYDDLSKQAVAYREVSLILRRPSGREAYPGDVFYLHSRLLERAAKINEQQEVAEQMNDLPACMKGHVKGGGSLTALPIIETQAGDVSAYIPTNVISITDGQIFLESDLFNQGFRPAINVGISVSRVGGSAQIKSMKKVAGTLKIDQAQYRELEAFSKFSSDMDAVTAMTLDRGRKNNQLLIQPQYSPMPVGEQVAILYCGVHGLMREVPIDKVRECQNQFLDKLRSSAPEVIETLAAGKIDDATTQKIEAVMADIAGTYKS
;
A
#
# COMPACT_ATOMS: atom_id res chain seq x y z
N MET A 1 35.58 38.77 -24.73
CA MET A 1 36.71 37.95 -24.20
C MET A 1 36.21 37.36 -22.90
N SER A 2 35.92 36.10 -22.91
CA SER A 2 35.45 35.37 -21.71
C SER A 2 36.67 34.98 -20.92
N ASP A 3 36.89 35.63 -19.78
CA ASP A 3 37.88 35.22 -18.81
C ASP A 3 37.49 33.84 -18.23
N LYS A 4 38.13 32.82 -18.74
CA LYS A 4 38.11 31.49 -18.11
C LYS A 4 38.89 31.58 -16.81
N ILE A 5 38.17 31.62 -15.71
CA ILE A 5 38.74 31.45 -14.35
C ILE A 5 39.57 30.17 -14.36
N LYS A 6 40.84 30.25 -14.11
CA LYS A 6 41.72 29.08 -14.07
C LYS A 6 41.41 28.27 -12.81
N PRO A 7 41.40 26.93 -12.87
CA PRO A 7 41.16 26.07 -11.71
C PRO A 7 42.07 26.39 -10.51
N SER A 8 43.27 26.91 -10.75
CA SER A 8 44.23 27.35 -9.73
C SER A 8 43.81 28.60 -8.95
N GLU A 9 43.01 29.49 -9.56
CA GLU A 9 42.53 30.72 -8.89
C GLU A 9 41.35 30.39 -7.96
N VAL A 10 40.50 29.47 -8.36
CA VAL A 10 39.42 28.95 -7.50
C VAL A 10 40.00 28.22 -6.30
N SER A 11 41.04 27.44 -6.49
CA SER A 11 41.74 26.75 -5.40
C SER A 11 42.41 27.72 -4.43
N GLN A 12 42.94 28.84 -4.91
CA GLN A 12 43.57 29.85 -4.04
C GLN A 12 42.54 30.64 -3.21
N VAL A 13 41.42 31.02 -3.79
CA VAL A 13 40.30 31.71 -3.08
C VAL A 13 39.68 30.78 -2.03
N LEU A 14 39.49 29.50 -2.36
CA LEU A 14 39.04 28.49 -1.40
C LEU A 14 40.07 28.29 -0.27
N LEU A 15 41.35 28.24 -0.58
CA LEU A 15 42.42 28.12 0.43
C LEU A 15 42.54 29.36 1.36
N GLU A 16 42.26 30.56 0.86
CA GLU A 16 42.25 31.78 1.68
C GLU A 16 41.05 31.85 2.60
N GLN A 17 39.87 31.44 2.12
CA GLN A 17 38.67 31.33 2.95
C GLN A 17 38.81 30.23 4.02
N LEU A 18 39.49 29.14 3.71
CA LEU A 18 39.78 28.03 4.62
C LEU A 18 40.82 28.34 5.68
N LYS A 19 41.75 29.29 5.44
CA LYS A 19 42.78 29.71 6.44
C LYS A 19 42.16 30.39 7.68
N GLY A 20 40.91 30.80 7.65
CA GLY A 20 40.19 31.34 8.80
C GLY A 20 39.60 30.31 9.77
N ILE A 21 39.65 29.03 9.45
CA ILE A 21 39.06 27.94 10.26
C ILE A 21 40.19 27.14 10.93
N GLN A 22 40.38 27.32 12.24
CA GLN A 22 41.55 26.83 12.98
C GLN A 22 41.46 25.36 13.46
N ASN A 23 40.47 24.53 13.06
CA ASN A 23 40.38 23.14 13.51
C ASN A 23 40.15 22.18 12.34
N ALA A 24 41.04 21.24 12.12
CA ALA A 24 40.93 20.20 11.10
C ALA A 24 39.68 19.32 11.28
N GLU A 25 39.19 19.13 12.50
CA GLU A 25 37.97 18.39 12.81
C GLU A 25 36.69 19.09 12.31
N GLN A 26 36.69 20.43 12.16
CA GLN A 26 35.57 21.19 11.61
C GLN A 26 35.43 21.02 10.10
N PHE A 27 36.51 20.76 9.37
CA PHE A 27 36.49 20.61 7.90
C PHE A 27 35.75 19.35 7.42
N ASP A 28 35.80 18.28 8.21
CA ASP A 28 35.14 17.02 7.85
C ASP A 28 33.63 17.05 8.06
N GLU A 29 33.10 18.04 8.76
CA GLU A 29 31.68 18.19 9.11
C GLU A 29 30.97 19.28 8.34
N VAL A 30 31.68 20.10 7.59
CA VAL A 30 31.15 21.24 6.82
C VAL A 30 31.58 21.11 5.37
N GLY A 31 30.65 21.34 4.47
CA GLY A 31 30.88 21.36 3.03
C GLY A 31 30.35 22.63 2.40
N THR A 32 30.69 22.82 1.14
CA THR A 32 30.29 23.98 0.33
C THR A 32 29.56 23.52 -0.91
N VAL A 33 28.42 24.13 -1.23
CA VAL A 33 27.64 23.85 -2.43
C VAL A 33 28.45 24.21 -3.67
N LEU A 34 28.71 23.23 -4.54
CA LEU A 34 29.36 23.42 -5.84
C LEU A 34 28.34 23.78 -6.91
N THR A 35 27.24 23.03 -6.95
CA THR A 35 26.17 23.22 -7.93
C THR A 35 24.84 22.82 -7.32
N VAL A 36 23.78 23.48 -7.72
CA VAL A 36 22.40 23.11 -7.40
C VAL A 36 21.57 23.14 -8.68
N SER A 37 20.78 22.07 -8.91
CA SER A 37 19.87 21.97 -10.05
C SER A 37 18.75 20.99 -9.72
N ASP A 38 17.51 21.37 -10.04
CA ASP A 38 16.33 20.49 -10.03
C ASP A 38 16.18 19.58 -8.77
N GLY A 39 16.42 20.17 -7.59
CA GLY A 39 16.27 19.45 -6.32
C GLY A 39 17.48 18.60 -5.93
N VAL A 40 18.59 18.67 -6.65
CA VAL A 40 19.86 17.99 -6.34
C VAL A 40 20.94 19.03 -6.12
N ALA A 41 21.79 18.83 -5.11
CA ALA A 41 22.98 19.63 -4.90
C ALA A 41 24.23 18.73 -4.86
N ARG A 42 25.34 19.27 -5.37
CA ARG A 42 26.68 18.71 -5.21
C ARG A 42 27.44 19.56 -4.25
N ILE A 43 28.06 18.91 -3.27
CA ILE A 43 28.72 19.54 -2.15
C ILE A 43 30.18 19.09 -2.12
N TYR A 44 31.06 20.04 -2.10
CA TYR A 44 32.50 19.79 -1.88
C TYR A 44 32.79 19.64 -0.39
N GLY A 45 33.67 18.73 -0.03
CA GLY A 45 33.99 18.40 1.37
C GLY A 45 33.12 17.27 1.89
N LEU A 46 32.79 17.30 3.17
CA LEU A 46 31.98 16.27 3.86
C LEU A 46 32.58 14.86 3.71
N ARG A 47 33.90 14.71 3.87
CA ARG A 47 34.62 13.44 3.62
C ARG A 47 34.11 12.25 4.44
N ASN A 48 33.58 12.53 5.63
CA ASN A 48 33.05 11.51 6.52
C ASN A 48 31.54 11.31 6.39
N ALA A 49 30.88 11.92 5.37
CA ALA A 49 29.45 11.74 5.15
C ALA A 49 29.13 10.28 4.81
N GLU A 50 28.03 9.80 5.33
CA GLU A 50 27.52 8.45 5.11
C GLU A 50 26.36 8.46 4.09
N ALA A 51 26.18 7.37 3.38
CA ALA A 51 25.02 7.21 2.51
C ALA A 51 23.72 7.26 3.34
N ASN A 52 22.72 7.96 2.83
CA ASN A 52 21.44 8.24 3.53
C ASN A 52 21.56 9.15 4.77
N GLU A 53 22.70 9.81 4.99
CA GLU A 53 22.83 10.81 6.04
C GLU A 53 22.06 12.09 5.70
N LEU A 54 21.45 12.70 6.72
CA LEU A 54 20.82 14.01 6.60
C LEU A 54 21.88 15.11 6.66
N LEU A 55 21.76 16.05 5.74
CA LEU A 55 22.55 17.28 5.69
C LEU A 55 21.64 18.48 5.94
N GLU A 56 22.17 19.52 6.58
CA GLU A 56 21.47 20.77 6.84
C GLU A 56 22.19 21.92 6.15
N PHE A 57 21.47 22.64 5.30
CA PHE A 57 21.93 23.85 4.64
C PHE A 57 21.79 25.04 5.57
N GLU A 58 22.60 26.08 5.35
CA GLU A 58 22.59 27.32 6.15
C GLU A 58 21.19 27.99 6.24
N ASN A 59 20.34 27.80 5.23
CA ASN A 59 18.96 28.30 5.20
C ASN A 59 17.96 27.37 5.92
N GLY A 60 18.41 26.29 6.57
CA GLY A 60 17.57 25.28 7.24
C GLY A 60 16.97 24.22 6.31
N THR A 61 17.26 24.24 5.02
CA THR A 61 16.81 23.17 4.10
C THR A 61 17.55 21.88 4.43
N MET A 62 16.80 20.78 4.50
CA MET A 62 17.36 19.44 4.71
C MET A 62 17.64 18.75 3.37
N ALA A 63 18.67 17.93 3.33
CA ALA A 63 18.95 17.07 2.18
C ALA A 63 19.41 15.68 2.65
N ILE A 64 19.33 14.70 1.74
CA ILE A 64 19.81 13.33 1.99
C ILE A 64 20.96 13.02 1.04
N VAL A 65 22.04 12.46 1.58
CA VAL A 65 23.19 11.98 0.82
C VAL A 65 22.80 10.78 -0.03
N MET A 66 23.00 10.88 -1.34
CA MET A 66 22.68 9.83 -2.31
C MET A 66 23.89 9.26 -3.02
N ASN A 67 24.89 10.10 -3.32
CA ASN A 67 26.13 9.70 -3.98
C ASN A 67 27.31 10.17 -3.14
N LEU A 68 28.27 9.26 -2.97
CA LEU A 68 29.58 9.56 -2.38
C LEU A 68 30.60 9.43 -3.51
N GLU A 69 31.21 10.54 -3.89
CA GLU A 69 32.27 10.60 -4.89
C GLU A 69 33.59 11.02 -4.19
N GLU A 70 34.72 10.89 -4.87
CA GLU A 70 36.04 11.12 -4.26
C GLU A 70 36.20 12.54 -3.69
N ASP A 71 35.70 13.54 -4.44
CA ASP A 71 35.86 14.96 -4.08
C ASP A 71 34.53 15.67 -3.72
N ASN A 72 33.41 15.03 -3.92
CA ASN A 72 32.11 15.64 -3.69
C ASN A 72 31.02 14.64 -3.24
N VAL A 73 30.00 15.19 -2.64
CA VAL A 73 28.82 14.46 -2.19
C VAL A 73 27.60 14.94 -2.99
N GLY A 74 26.92 14.02 -3.65
CA GLY A 74 25.63 14.28 -4.29
C GLY A 74 24.49 14.08 -3.31
N CYS A 75 23.69 15.11 -3.06
CA CYS A 75 22.54 15.04 -2.17
C CYS A 75 21.27 15.50 -2.85
N VAL A 76 20.14 15.02 -2.34
CA VAL A 76 18.80 15.34 -2.81
C VAL A 76 18.09 16.19 -1.76
N LEU A 77 17.57 17.34 -2.18
CA LEU A 77 16.93 18.31 -1.30
C LEU A 77 15.54 17.85 -0.91
N LEU A 78 15.23 17.92 0.38
CA LEU A 78 13.92 17.62 0.95
C LEU A 78 13.05 18.87 1.08
N GLY A 79 13.03 19.70 0.06
CA GLY A 79 12.30 20.96 0.05
C GLY A 79 12.53 21.72 -1.24
N THR A 80 12.22 23.02 -1.22
CA THR A 80 12.42 23.88 -2.37
C THR A 80 13.91 24.20 -2.57
N THR A 81 14.33 24.34 -3.81
CA THR A 81 15.67 24.83 -4.17
C THR A 81 15.81 26.35 -3.95
N SER A 82 14.70 27.02 -3.62
CA SER A 82 14.67 28.47 -3.43
C SER A 82 15.59 28.89 -2.29
N GLY A 83 16.44 29.85 -2.56
CA GLY A 83 17.40 30.37 -1.59
C GLY A 83 18.70 29.59 -1.45
N ILE A 84 18.86 28.45 -2.11
CA ILE A 84 20.12 27.71 -2.14
C ILE A 84 21.00 28.27 -3.28
N LYS A 85 22.25 28.56 -2.96
CA LYS A 85 23.22 29.17 -3.88
C LYS A 85 24.55 28.40 -3.85
N GLU A 86 25.30 28.51 -4.94
CA GLU A 86 26.69 28.07 -4.98
C GLU A 86 27.48 28.81 -3.91
N GLY A 87 28.39 28.12 -3.25
CA GLY A 87 29.17 28.64 -2.14
C GLY A 87 28.51 28.61 -0.76
N MET A 88 27.23 28.23 -0.69
CA MET A 88 26.50 28.10 0.60
C MET A 88 27.08 26.96 1.43
N VAL A 89 27.10 27.17 2.75
CA VAL A 89 27.60 26.20 3.73
C VAL A 89 26.57 25.12 4.01
N VAL A 90 27.04 23.88 4.08
CA VAL A 90 26.23 22.70 4.41
C VAL A 90 26.90 21.94 5.53
N LYS A 91 26.12 21.53 6.53
CA LYS A 91 26.60 20.79 7.71
C LYS A 91 26.10 19.36 7.72
N ARG A 92 26.94 18.45 8.19
CA ARG A 92 26.51 17.10 8.54
C ARG A 92 25.64 17.13 9.80
N THR A 93 24.59 16.35 9.81
CA THR A 93 23.80 16.14 11.03
C THR A 93 24.24 14.92 11.82
N LYS A 94 25.05 14.04 11.23
CA LYS A 94 25.45 12.72 11.78
C LYS A 94 24.23 11.82 12.07
N ARG A 95 23.12 12.08 11.40
CA ARG A 95 21.88 11.34 11.55
C ARG A 95 21.49 10.74 10.20
N ILE A 96 21.22 9.45 10.19
CA ILE A 96 20.64 8.78 9.04
C ILE A 96 19.19 9.26 8.85
N ALA A 97 18.76 9.39 7.60
CA ALA A 97 17.41 9.82 7.27
C ALA A 97 16.35 8.98 8.02
N SER A 98 15.61 9.63 8.88
CA SER A 98 14.64 9.02 9.80
C SER A 98 13.40 9.89 9.93
N ILE A 99 12.30 9.29 10.35
CA ILE A 99 11.04 9.96 10.69
C ILE A 99 10.73 9.73 12.17
N ARG A 100 10.29 10.76 12.86
CA ARG A 100 9.85 10.66 14.26
C ARG A 100 8.39 10.27 14.28
N VAL A 101 8.07 9.13 14.92
CA VAL A 101 6.75 8.53 14.93
C VAL A 101 6.24 8.35 16.36
N ASN A 102 4.99 8.71 16.60
CA ASN A 102 4.25 8.36 17.81
C ASN A 102 2.74 8.23 17.49
N ASP A 103 1.96 7.85 18.49
CA ASP A 103 0.51 7.64 18.33
C ASP A 103 -0.27 8.94 18.02
N ASN A 104 0.31 10.13 18.29
CA ASN A 104 -0.31 11.43 17.97
C ASN A 104 -0.38 11.71 16.45
N MET A 105 0.30 10.91 15.64
CA MET A 105 0.17 10.98 14.17
C MET A 105 -1.15 10.38 13.65
N LEU A 106 -1.85 9.57 14.45
CA LEU A 106 -3.13 9.00 14.05
C LEU A 106 -4.15 10.12 13.78
N GLY A 107 -4.88 9.98 12.68
CA GLY A 107 -5.85 10.99 12.24
C GLY A 107 -5.28 12.23 11.56
N ARG A 108 -3.96 12.23 11.29
CA ARG A 108 -3.24 13.36 10.68
C ARG A 108 -2.84 13.09 9.24
N VAL A 109 -2.66 14.17 8.50
CA VAL A 109 -2.04 14.18 7.17
C VAL A 109 -0.66 14.82 7.30
N ILE A 110 0.36 14.09 6.92
CA ILE A 110 1.76 14.49 7.07
C ILE A 110 2.49 14.42 5.72
N ASN A 111 3.60 15.13 5.63
CA ASN A 111 4.55 14.96 4.53
C ASN A 111 5.57 13.82 4.85
N PRO A 112 6.44 13.40 3.91
CA PRO A 112 7.43 12.38 4.14
C PRO A 112 8.46 12.67 5.25
N LEU A 113 8.55 13.92 5.70
CA LEU A 113 9.40 14.33 6.83
C LEU A 113 8.69 14.24 8.19
N GLY A 114 7.42 13.85 8.21
CA GLY A 114 6.61 13.79 9.43
C GLY A 114 5.98 15.12 9.86
N GLN A 115 6.06 16.16 9.03
CA GLN A 115 5.45 17.45 9.31
C GLN A 115 3.96 17.43 8.92
N ALA A 116 3.11 18.02 9.76
CA ALA A 116 1.68 18.12 9.48
C ALA A 116 1.40 19.07 8.32
N VAL A 117 0.53 18.63 7.39
CA VAL A 117 0.08 19.42 6.23
C VAL A 117 -1.44 19.58 6.18
N ASP A 118 -2.14 19.20 7.25
CA ASP A 118 -3.60 19.19 7.36
C ASP A 118 -4.19 20.48 7.97
N GLY A 119 -3.36 21.48 8.26
CA GLY A 119 -3.80 22.75 8.84
C GLY A 119 -4.25 22.69 10.30
N LYS A 120 -4.05 21.54 10.99
CA LYS A 120 -4.45 21.36 12.40
C LYS A 120 -3.35 21.72 13.40
N GLY A 121 -2.30 22.40 12.95
CA GLY A 121 -1.11 22.71 13.77
C GLY A 121 -0.13 21.54 13.86
N ASP A 122 1.00 21.80 14.50
CA ASP A 122 2.09 20.84 14.65
C ASP A 122 1.65 19.63 15.49
N ILE A 123 2.29 18.49 15.20
CA ILE A 123 2.09 17.25 15.95
C ILE A 123 3.02 17.28 17.16
N ASP A 124 2.48 17.00 18.36
CA ASP A 124 3.32 16.79 19.54
C ASP A 124 4.11 15.48 19.36
N LEU A 125 5.39 15.63 19.10
CA LEU A 125 6.34 14.53 18.94
C LEU A 125 7.19 14.29 20.20
N LYS A 126 6.70 14.73 21.37
CA LYS A 126 7.33 14.38 22.63
C LYS A 126 7.30 12.85 22.77
N ASP A 127 8.41 12.28 23.17
CA ASP A 127 8.59 10.83 23.30
C ASP A 127 8.38 10.02 22.01
N ALA A 128 8.54 10.66 20.83
CA ALA A 128 8.45 9.99 19.55
C ALA A 128 9.67 9.10 19.29
N PHE A 129 9.42 7.98 18.62
CA PHE A 129 10.43 7.03 18.19
C PHE A 129 11.06 7.49 16.87
N GLU A 130 12.36 7.46 16.78
CA GLU A 130 13.10 7.81 15.57
C GLU A 130 13.26 6.57 14.68
N MET A 131 12.41 6.47 13.65
CA MET A 131 12.37 5.32 12.75
C MET A 131 13.14 5.62 11.47
N PRO A 132 14.17 4.80 11.10
CA PRO A 132 14.91 4.99 9.86
C PRO A 132 14.01 4.87 8.63
N LEU A 133 14.19 5.75 7.65
CA LEU A 133 13.45 5.68 6.38
C LEU A 133 13.86 4.43 5.58
N ASP A 134 15.17 4.15 5.50
CA ASP A 134 15.70 2.94 4.87
C ASP A 134 16.20 1.97 5.94
N ARG A 135 15.53 0.82 6.04
CA ARG A 135 15.82 -0.23 7.02
C ARG A 135 15.79 -1.57 6.34
N LYS A 136 16.68 -2.47 6.71
CA LYS A 136 16.66 -3.85 6.21
C LYS A 136 15.39 -4.57 6.68
N ALA A 137 14.81 -5.32 5.76
CA ALA A 137 13.66 -6.16 6.08
C ALA A 137 14.01 -7.21 7.14
N PRO A 138 13.03 -7.63 7.97
CA PRO A 138 13.23 -8.72 8.92
C PRO A 138 13.72 -9.99 8.22
N GLY A 139 14.76 -10.62 8.76
CA GLY A 139 15.28 -11.89 8.26
C GLY A 139 14.29 -13.05 8.44
N VAL A 140 14.56 -14.18 7.78
CA VAL A 140 13.66 -15.36 7.76
C VAL A 140 13.30 -15.87 9.15
N ILE A 141 14.27 -15.89 10.08
CA ILE A 141 14.09 -16.40 11.45
C ILE A 141 13.06 -15.59 12.24
N TYR A 142 12.96 -14.30 11.96
CA TYR A 142 12.07 -13.37 12.67
C TYR A 142 10.66 -13.33 12.12
N ARG A 143 10.40 -14.04 11.01
CA ARG A 143 9.08 -14.12 10.37
C ARG A 143 8.34 -15.39 10.77
N GLN A 144 7.03 -15.33 10.67
CA GLN A 144 6.18 -16.51 10.71
C GLN A 144 5.24 -16.55 9.50
N PRO A 145 4.70 -17.73 9.15
CA PRO A 145 3.76 -17.88 8.05
C PRO A 145 2.51 -17.01 8.23
N VAL A 146 2.05 -16.42 7.14
CA VAL A 146 0.82 -15.65 7.10
C VAL A 146 -0.39 -16.58 7.17
N LYS A 147 -1.21 -16.46 8.21
CA LYS A 147 -2.41 -17.28 8.45
C LYS A 147 -3.64 -16.46 8.85
N GLU A 148 -3.44 -15.24 9.32
CA GLU A 148 -4.52 -14.37 9.76
C GLU A 148 -5.06 -13.57 8.57
N PRO A 149 -6.38 -13.55 8.32
CA PRO A 149 -6.96 -12.77 7.24
C PRO A 149 -6.87 -11.26 7.52
N LEU A 150 -6.58 -10.48 6.49
CA LEU A 150 -6.92 -9.07 6.41
C LEU A 150 -8.26 -8.96 5.67
N GLN A 151 -9.33 -8.69 6.39
CA GLN A 151 -10.65 -8.56 5.78
C GLN A 151 -10.72 -7.23 5.02
N THR A 152 -10.92 -7.30 3.71
CA THR A 152 -11.06 -6.10 2.87
C THR A 152 -12.49 -5.57 2.84
N GLY A 153 -13.46 -6.40 3.18
CA GLY A 153 -14.87 -6.09 3.06
C GLY A 153 -15.40 -6.20 1.63
N LEU A 154 -14.56 -6.60 0.69
CA LEU A 154 -14.93 -6.79 -0.72
C LEU A 154 -15.14 -8.28 -1.00
N LYS A 155 -16.37 -8.65 -1.36
CA LYS A 155 -16.75 -10.05 -1.64
C LYS A 155 -15.82 -10.74 -2.62
N ALA A 156 -15.46 -10.05 -3.71
CA ALA A 156 -14.62 -10.61 -4.76
C ALA A 156 -13.18 -10.86 -4.28
N VAL A 157 -12.64 -10.00 -3.41
CA VAL A 157 -11.28 -10.14 -2.86
C VAL A 157 -11.26 -11.21 -1.78
N ASP A 158 -12.08 -11.05 -0.74
CA ASP A 158 -12.05 -11.91 0.44
C ASP A 158 -12.40 -13.38 0.11
N SER A 159 -13.20 -13.62 -0.95
CA SER A 159 -13.58 -14.97 -1.38
C SER A 159 -12.57 -15.63 -2.32
N MET A 160 -12.01 -14.91 -3.29
CA MET A 160 -11.24 -15.51 -4.40
C MET A 160 -9.76 -15.14 -4.40
N ILE A 161 -9.39 -14.02 -3.78
CA ILE A 161 -8.02 -13.48 -3.74
C ILE A 161 -7.73 -12.99 -2.31
N PRO A 162 -7.82 -13.86 -1.30
CA PRO A 162 -7.73 -13.44 0.10
C PRO A 162 -6.35 -12.88 0.43
N ILE A 163 -6.34 -11.84 1.24
CA ILE A 163 -5.14 -11.16 1.71
C ILE A 163 -4.92 -11.51 3.18
N GLY A 164 -3.70 -11.89 3.52
CA GLY A 164 -3.31 -12.17 4.91
C GLY A 164 -2.53 -11.02 5.54
N ARG A 165 -2.58 -10.93 6.85
CA ARG A 165 -1.81 -9.96 7.64
C ARG A 165 -0.32 -10.27 7.56
N GLY A 166 0.44 -9.34 6.97
CA GLY A 166 1.86 -9.52 6.68
C GLY A 166 2.18 -9.88 5.22
N GLN A 167 1.15 -9.99 4.37
CA GLN A 167 1.28 -10.24 2.94
C GLN A 167 1.51 -8.96 2.15
N ARG A 168 2.10 -9.11 0.95
CA ARG A 168 2.22 -8.06 -0.07
C ARG A 168 1.32 -8.42 -1.24
N GLU A 169 0.21 -7.73 -1.39
CA GLU A 169 -0.73 -7.97 -2.49
C GLU A 169 -0.79 -6.75 -3.41
N LEU A 170 -0.39 -6.94 -4.65
CA LEU A 170 -0.37 -5.89 -5.66
C LEU A 170 -1.78 -5.59 -6.17
N ILE A 171 -2.14 -4.32 -6.26
CA ILE A 171 -3.33 -3.85 -6.98
C ILE A 171 -2.85 -3.21 -8.28
N ILE A 172 -3.20 -3.81 -9.41
CA ILE A 172 -2.69 -3.42 -10.72
C ILE A 172 -3.82 -3.24 -11.74
N GLY A 173 -3.70 -2.25 -12.60
CA GLY A 173 -4.65 -1.98 -13.68
C GLY A 173 -4.50 -0.59 -14.26
N ASP A 174 -5.24 -0.31 -15.32
CA ASP A 174 -5.22 0.97 -16.00
C ASP A 174 -5.76 2.12 -15.14
N ARG A 175 -5.56 3.33 -15.61
CA ARG A 175 -6.06 4.53 -14.94
C ARG A 175 -7.58 4.47 -14.79
N GLN A 176 -8.10 4.89 -13.63
CA GLN A 176 -9.54 4.97 -13.32
C GLN A 176 -10.29 3.62 -13.30
N THR A 177 -9.62 2.49 -13.14
CA THR A 177 -10.24 1.17 -13.01
C THR A 177 -10.70 0.82 -11.59
N GLY A 178 -10.49 1.71 -10.61
CA GLY A 178 -10.92 1.50 -9.22
C GLY A 178 -9.84 0.97 -8.28
N LYS A 179 -8.54 1.06 -8.63
CA LYS A 179 -7.43 0.61 -7.77
C LYS A 179 -7.47 1.25 -6.38
N THR A 180 -7.54 2.57 -6.34
CA THR A 180 -7.63 3.35 -5.09
C THR A 180 -8.88 3.00 -4.29
N ALA A 181 -10.01 2.72 -4.96
CA ALA A 181 -11.26 2.35 -4.30
C ALA A 181 -11.10 1.05 -3.47
N ILE A 182 -10.45 0.02 -4.02
CA ILE A 182 -10.19 -1.23 -3.28
C ILE A 182 -9.37 -0.96 -2.02
N ALA A 183 -8.33 -0.13 -2.12
CA ALA A 183 -7.49 0.20 -0.98
C ALA A 183 -8.26 1.01 0.08
N VAL A 184 -9.08 1.98 -0.33
CA VAL A 184 -9.90 2.79 0.57
C VAL A 184 -10.98 1.95 1.26
N ASP A 185 -11.67 1.08 0.52
CA ASP A 185 -12.66 0.15 1.09
C ASP A 185 -12.01 -0.78 2.13
N THR A 186 -10.79 -1.26 1.86
CA THR A 186 -10.03 -2.07 2.81
C THR A 186 -9.74 -1.29 4.10
N ILE A 187 -9.37 -0.02 4.01
CA ILE A 187 -9.14 0.84 5.18
C ILE A 187 -10.45 1.08 5.95
N ILE A 188 -11.53 1.42 5.26
CA ILE A 188 -12.86 1.66 5.87
C ILE A 188 -13.33 0.41 6.62
N ASN A 189 -13.10 -0.78 6.07
CA ASN A 189 -13.52 -2.04 6.68
C ASN A 189 -12.82 -2.33 8.02
N GLN A 190 -11.67 -1.72 8.30
CA GLN A 190 -10.96 -1.90 9.58
C GLN A 190 -11.64 -1.19 10.76
N LYS A 191 -12.67 -0.36 10.51
CA LYS A 191 -13.41 0.36 11.55
C LYS A 191 -13.99 -0.58 12.62
N SER A 192 -14.59 -1.68 12.21
CA SER A 192 -15.18 -2.66 13.13
C SER A 192 -14.13 -3.28 14.07
N PHE A 193 -12.92 -3.52 13.59
CA PHE A 193 -11.81 -4.01 14.40
C PHE A 193 -11.30 -2.94 15.38
N TYR A 194 -11.26 -1.69 14.94
CA TYR A 194 -10.89 -0.57 15.80
C TYR A 194 -11.90 -0.40 16.95
N GLU A 195 -13.18 -0.39 16.65
CA GLU A 195 -14.26 -0.30 17.64
C GLU A 195 -14.30 -1.49 18.61
N ALA A 196 -13.87 -2.67 18.15
CA ALA A 196 -13.73 -3.87 18.99
C ALA A 196 -12.44 -3.88 19.84
N GLY A 197 -11.63 -2.80 19.83
CA GLY A 197 -10.39 -2.71 20.59
C GLY A 197 -9.23 -3.55 20.05
N LYS A 198 -9.33 -4.01 18.80
CA LYS A 198 -8.29 -4.76 18.07
C LYS A 198 -7.90 -4.03 16.77
N PRO A 199 -7.37 -2.79 16.86
CA PRO A 199 -7.14 -1.96 15.69
C PRO A 199 -6.16 -2.58 14.71
N VAL A 200 -6.43 -2.37 13.42
CA VAL A 200 -5.43 -2.44 12.36
C VAL A 200 -5.08 -1.01 12.00
N TYR A 201 -3.86 -0.60 12.28
CA TYR A 201 -3.41 0.76 11.97
C TYR A 201 -3.13 0.88 10.48
N CYS A 202 -3.73 1.87 9.85
CA CYS A 202 -3.65 2.06 8.41
C CYS A 202 -2.76 3.25 8.06
N ILE A 203 -1.89 3.07 7.08
CA ILE A 203 -1.04 4.12 6.52
C ILE A 203 -1.36 4.22 5.04
N TYR A 204 -1.86 5.36 4.61
CA TYR A 204 -2.09 5.63 3.19
C TYR A 204 -1.02 6.58 2.68
N VAL A 205 -0.23 6.14 1.70
CA VAL A 205 0.84 6.92 1.10
C VAL A 205 0.40 7.40 -0.28
N ALA A 206 0.10 8.69 -0.39
CA ALA A 206 -0.23 9.35 -1.65
C ALA A 206 1.06 9.84 -2.33
N ILE A 207 1.39 9.29 -3.51
CA ILE A 207 2.63 9.55 -4.21
C ILE A 207 2.32 10.25 -5.53
N GLY A 208 2.78 11.49 -5.69
CA GLY A 208 2.61 12.25 -6.94
C GLY A 208 1.15 12.47 -7.36
N GLN A 209 0.23 12.43 -6.41
CA GLN A 209 -1.20 12.70 -6.65
C GLN A 209 -1.49 14.21 -6.61
N LYS A 210 -2.59 14.62 -7.24
CA LYS A 210 -3.06 16.00 -7.12
C LYS A 210 -3.52 16.27 -5.67
N ALA A 211 -3.21 17.43 -5.14
CA ALA A 211 -3.64 17.83 -3.80
C ALA A 211 -5.17 17.72 -3.60
N SER A 212 -5.97 18.03 -4.63
CA SER A 212 -7.42 17.87 -4.59
C SER A 212 -7.86 16.41 -4.43
N THR A 213 -7.14 15.46 -5.05
CA THR A 213 -7.42 14.03 -4.91
C THR A 213 -7.14 13.55 -3.50
N VAL A 214 -6.02 13.99 -2.92
CA VAL A 214 -5.66 13.68 -1.53
C VAL A 214 -6.70 14.27 -0.56
N ALA A 215 -7.14 15.52 -0.79
CA ALA A 215 -8.16 16.15 0.03
C ALA A 215 -9.50 15.40 -0.02
N THR A 216 -9.94 14.96 -1.21
CA THR A 216 -11.14 14.13 -1.37
C THR A 216 -11.02 12.79 -0.65
N LEU A 217 -9.86 12.13 -0.75
CA LEU A 217 -9.58 10.89 -0.02
C LEU A 217 -9.71 11.08 1.49
N VAL A 218 -9.05 12.10 2.03
CA VAL A 218 -9.08 12.41 3.48
C VAL A 218 -10.50 12.69 3.93
N GLN A 219 -11.27 13.43 3.14
CA GLN A 219 -12.69 13.70 3.43
C GLN A 219 -13.52 12.39 3.44
N THR A 220 -13.32 11.52 2.45
CA THR A 220 -13.99 10.21 2.39
C THR A 220 -13.66 9.35 3.62
N LEU A 221 -12.38 9.25 4.01
CA LEU A 221 -11.98 8.52 5.21
C LEU A 221 -12.59 9.10 6.49
N LYS A 222 -12.71 10.42 6.56
CA LYS A 222 -13.33 11.14 7.68
C LYS A 222 -14.83 10.85 7.76
N GLU A 223 -15.55 10.93 6.64
CA GLU A 223 -16.99 10.67 6.56
C GLU A 223 -17.35 9.24 6.99
N HIS A 224 -16.49 8.27 6.66
CA HIS A 224 -16.67 6.87 7.06
C HIS A 224 -16.09 6.54 8.45
N GLY A 225 -15.51 7.52 9.15
CA GLY A 225 -14.96 7.33 10.49
C GLY A 225 -13.67 6.51 10.52
N ALA A 226 -12.90 6.49 9.42
CA ALA A 226 -11.66 5.73 9.31
C ALA A 226 -10.39 6.51 9.74
N MET A 227 -10.47 7.84 9.87
CA MET A 227 -9.32 8.65 10.26
C MET A 227 -8.72 8.33 11.64
N PRO A 228 -9.47 7.97 12.69
CA PRO A 228 -8.89 7.73 14.02
C PRO A 228 -7.81 6.64 14.07
N TYR A 229 -7.79 5.71 13.13
CA TYR A 229 -6.79 4.64 13.03
C TYR A 229 -5.94 4.74 11.74
N THR A 230 -6.01 5.87 11.03
CA THR A 230 -5.33 6.06 9.75
C THR A 230 -4.38 7.26 9.80
N ILE A 231 -3.20 7.10 9.20
CA ILE A 231 -2.23 8.17 8.93
C ILE A 231 -2.12 8.32 7.41
N VAL A 232 -2.20 9.55 6.92
CA VAL A 232 -2.02 9.84 5.49
C VAL A 232 -0.66 10.51 5.30
N VAL A 233 0.21 9.89 4.50
CA VAL A 233 1.50 10.47 4.10
C VAL A 233 1.33 11.02 2.68
N ALA A 234 1.41 12.32 2.52
CA ALA A 234 1.18 12.98 1.24
C ALA A 234 2.48 13.56 0.66
N ALA A 235 2.85 13.10 -0.53
CA ALA A 235 3.81 13.73 -1.41
C ALA A 235 3.09 14.02 -2.73
N THR A 236 2.62 15.24 -2.89
CA THR A 236 1.78 15.64 -4.01
C THR A 236 2.59 15.81 -5.31
N ALA A 237 1.90 15.94 -6.43
CA ALA A 237 2.55 16.18 -7.72
C ALA A 237 3.29 17.53 -7.80
N ALA A 238 3.02 18.45 -6.88
CA ALA A 238 3.71 19.74 -6.77
C ALA A 238 4.98 19.66 -5.92
N ASP A 239 5.15 18.58 -5.16
CA ASP A 239 6.32 18.39 -4.31
C ASP A 239 7.53 17.89 -5.13
N PRO A 240 8.75 18.21 -4.70
CA PRO A 240 9.97 17.74 -5.36
C PRO A 240 10.01 16.22 -5.52
N ALA A 241 10.68 15.74 -6.59
CA ALA A 241 10.82 14.31 -6.87
C ALA A 241 11.40 13.52 -5.67
N ALA A 242 12.29 14.14 -4.90
CA ALA A 242 12.84 13.57 -3.67
C ALA A 242 11.75 13.21 -2.65
N MET A 243 10.78 14.08 -2.43
CA MET A 243 9.69 13.85 -1.50
C MET A 243 8.80 12.69 -1.97
N GLN A 244 8.51 12.63 -3.27
CA GLN A 244 7.74 11.53 -3.86
C GLN A 244 8.50 10.19 -3.79
N TYR A 245 9.82 10.23 -3.92
CA TYR A 245 10.68 9.06 -3.79
C TYR A 245 10.71 8.52 -2.35
N TYR A 246 10.84 9.40 -1.35
CA TYR A 246 10.93 8.99 0.06
C TYR A 246 9.59 8.71 0.74
N ALA A 247 8.46 9.17 0.20
CA ALA A 247 7.14 8.98 0.80
C ALA A 247 6.81 7.51 1.12
N PRO A 248 7.03 6.53 0.24
CA PRO A 248 6.79 5.13 0.56
C PRO A 248 7.66 4.60 1.71
N PHE A 249 8.91 5.05 1.80
CA PHE A 249 9.81 4.67 2.89
C PHE A 249 9.36 5.25 4.23
N ALA A 250 8.86 6.48 4.23
CA ALA A 250 8.25 7.09 5.42
C ALA A 250 7.00 6.31 5.86
N GLY A 251 6.13 5.94 4.92
CA GLY A 251 4.97 5.10 5.19
C GLY A 251 5.35 3.73 5.74
N ALA A 252 6.39 3.09 5.20
CA ALA A 252 6.91 1.83 5.70
C ALA A 252 7.46 1.97 7.13
N ALA A 253 8.23 3.01 7.41
CA ALA A 253 8.80 3.28 8.73
C ALA A 253 7.70 3.48 9.80
N ILE A 254 6.63 4.20 9.45
CA ILE A 254 5.45 4.37 10.32
C ILE A 254 4.74 3.01 10.53
N GLY A 255 4.57 2.21 9.47
CA GLY A 255 3.98 0.88 9.59
C GLY A 255 4.81 -0.06 10.47
N GLU A 256 6.13 0.00 10.37
CA GLU A 256 7.05 -0.77 11.20
C GLU A 256 7.00 -0.38 12.68
N TYR A 257 6.77 0.89 12.99
CA TYR A 257 6.55 1.34 14.37
C TYR A 257 5.39 0.59 15.04
N PHE A 258 4.26 0.43 14.35
CA PHE A 258 3.14 -0.34 14.87
C PHE A 258 3.43 -1.84 14.85
N ARG A 259 3.99 -2.38 13.76
CA ARG A 259 4.34 -3.79 13.62
C ARG A 259 5.27 -4.26 14.74
N ASP A 260 6.35 -3.51 14.99
CA ASP A 260 7.37 -3.89 15.96
C ASP A 260 6.86 -3.80 17.41
N ARG A 261 5.80 -3.03 17.65
CA ARG A 261 5.06 -2.99 18.93
C ARG A 261 3.97 -4.07 19.06
N GLY A 262 3.91 -5.02 18.13
CA GLY A 262 2.99 -6.16 18.17
C GLY A 262 1.60 -5.89 17.57
N PHE A 263 1.38 -4.74 16.92
CA PHE A 263 0.11 -4.42 16.29
C PHE A 263 0.07 -4.83 14.81
N PRO A 264 -1.10 -5.16 14.28
CA PRO A 264 -1.28 -5.27 12.85
C PRO A 264 -1.34 -3.87 12.22
N ALA A 265 -0.55 -3.67 11.16
CA ALA A 265 -0.55 -2.45 10.35
C ALA A 265 -0.79 -2.79 8.88
N LEU A 266 -1.43 -1.86 8.17
CA LEU A 266 -1.67 -1.90 6.74
C LEU A 266 -1.07 -0.65 6.11
N VAL A 267 -0.23 -0.81 5.09
CA VAL A 267 0.29 0.29 4.30
C VAL A 267 -0.18 0.18 2.85
N VAL A 268 -0.72 1.26 2.33
CA VAL A 268 -1.12 1.40 0.92
C VAL A 268 -0.14 2.36 0.25
N TYR A 269 0.44 1.96 -0.89
CA TYR A 269 1.30 2.81 -1.69
C TYR A 269 0.59 3.20 -2.99
N ASP A 270 0.06 4.38 -3.08
CA ASP A 270 -0.71 4.86 -4.24
C ASP A 270 -0.02 6.05 -4.94
N ASP A 271 0.79 5.82 -5.95
CA ASP A 271 1.21 4.56 -6.57
C ASP A 271 2.75 4.46 -6.69
N LEU A 272 3.24 3.23 -6.74
CA LEU A 272 4.68 2.97 -6.90
C LEU A 272 5.20 3.25 -8.32
N SER A 273 4.33 3.34 -9.33
CA SER A 273 4.72 3.76 -10.68
C SER A 273 5.28 5.18 -10.66
N LYS A 274 4.65 6.09 -9.90
CA LYS A 274 5.11 7.47 -9.71
C LYS A 274 6.37 7.55 -8.87
N GLN A 275 6.50 6.70 -7.84
CA GLN A 275 7.77 6.59 -7.11
C GLN A 275 8.91 6.22 -8.04
N ALA A 276 8.71 5.25 -8.93
CA ALA A 276 9.73 4.85 -9.89
C ALA A 276 10.10 6.00 -10.85
N VAL A 277 9.12 6.77 -11.31
CA VAL A 277 9.36 7.96 -12.15
C VAL A 277 10.17 9.00 -11.38
N ALA A 278 9.82 9.31 -10.14
CA ALA A 278 10.55 10.24 -9.29
C ALA A 278 12.00 9.76 -9.04
N TYR A 279 12.18 8.47 -8.80
CA TYR A 279 13.52 7.88 -8.64
C TYR A 279 14.35 7.97 -9.92
N ARG A 280 13.74 7.74 -11.09
CA ARG A 280 14.39 7.92 -12.39
C ARG A 280 14.85 9.37 -12.59
N GLU A 281 14.00 10.34 -12.29
CA GLU A 281 14.32 11.77 -12.38
C GLU A 281 15.53 12.13 -11.51
N VAL A 282 15.48 11.80 -10.22
CA VAL A 282 16.59 12.03 -9.28
C VAL A 282 17.87 11.35 -9.75
N SER A 283 17.79 10.11 -10.23
CA SER A 283 18.96 9.34 -10.67
C SER A 283 19.59 9.92 -11.95
N LEU A 284 18.80 10.43 -12.87
CA LEU A 284 19.30 11.08 -14.09
C LEU A 284 20.00 12.40 -13.77
N ILE A 285 19.47 13.21 -12.84
CA ILE A 285 20.11 14.46 -12.41
C ILE A 285 21.43 14.16 -11.70
N LEU A 286 21.49 13.10 -10.89
CA LEU A 286 22.72 12.60 -10.25
C LEU A 286 23.68 11.92 -11.25
N ARG A 287 23.33 11.85 -12.53
CA ARG A 287 24.12 11.22 -13.61
C ARG A 287 24.43 9.74 -13.35
N ARG A 288 23.53 9.03 -12.68
CA ARG A 288 23.63 7.57 -12.54
C ARG A 288 23.36 6.89 -13.89
N PRO A 289 24.05 5.79 -14.21
CA PRO A 289 23.83 5.09 -15.47
C PRO A 289 22.38 4.60 -15.57
N SER A 290 21.74 4.86 -16.72
CA SER A 290 20.38 4.42 -16.99
C SER A 290 20.34 3.11 -17.79
N GLY A 291 19.34 2.30 -17.53
CA GLY A 291 19.03 1.05 -18.24
C GLY A 291 17.73 1.13 -19.07
N ARG A 292 16.95 0.06 -19.03
CA ARG A 292 15.67 -0.05 -19.76
C ARG A 292 14.72 1.08 -19.37
N GLU A 293 14.09 1.72 -20.34
CA GLU A 293 13.14 2.84 -20.18
C GLU A 293 13.72 4.03 -19.37
N ALA A 294 15.05 4.19 -19.45
CA ALA A 294 15.82 5.19 -18.69
C ALA A 294 15.75 5.05 -17.16
N TYR A 295 15.25 3.94 -16.63
CA TYR A 295 15.34 3.66 -15.22
C TYR A 295 16.77 3.27 -14.81
N PRO A 296 17.22 3.63 -13.60
CA PRO A 296 18.50 3.15 -13.08
C PRO A 296 18.48 1.64 -12.87
N GLY A 297 19.64 0.99 -12.95
CA GLY A 297 19.75 -0.47 -12.86
C GLY A 297 19.26 -1.08 -11.54
N ASP A 298 19.17 -0.28 -10.50
CA ASP A 298 18.75 -0.68 -9.15
C ASP A 298 17.26 -0.41 -8.86
N VAL A 299 16.44 -0.07 -9.87
CA VAL A 299 15.00 0.18 -9.67
C VAL A 299 14.25 -1.04 -9.14
N PHE A 300 14.69 -2.26 -9.48
CA PHE A 300 14.15 -3.48 -8.87
C PHE A 300 14.42 -3.50 -7.35
N TYR A 301 15.65 -3.16 -6.96
CA TYR A 301 16.05 -3.09 -5.55
C TYR A 301 15.29 -1.99 -4.79
N LEU A 302 14.95 -0.88 -5.44
CA LEU A 302 14.09 0.16 -4.86
C LEU A 302 12.79 -0.42 -4.31
N HIS A 303 12.04 -1.14 -5.13
CA HIS A 303 10.76 -1.71 -4.75
C HIS A 303 10.91 -2.97 -3.88
N SER A 304 11.91 -3.81 -4.12
CA SER A 304 12.10 -5.03 -3.34
C SER A 304 12.48 -4.73 -1.89
N ARG A 305 13.42 -3.80 -1.64
CA ARG A 305 13.79 -3.43 -0.27
C ARG A 305 12.66 -2.74 0.50
N LEU A 306 11.77 -2.02 -0.20
CA LEU A 306 10.57 -1.43 0.38
C LEU A 306 9.54 -2.50 0.75
N LEU A 307 9.17 -3.35 -0.21
CA LEU A 307 8.08 -4.30 -0.06
C LEU A 307 8.45 -5.50 0.83
N GLU A 308 9.72 -5.90 0.87
CA GLU A 308 10.19 -6.96 1.79
C GLU A 308 10.08 -6.57 3.29
N ARG A 309 9.91 -5.31 3.60
CA ARG A 309 9.66 -4.83 4.97
C ARG A 309 8.27 -5.23 5.49
N ALA A 310 7.32 -5.51 4.59
CA ALA A 310 6.03 -6.08 4.93
C ALA A 310 6.21 -7.56 5.32
N ALA A 311 5.83 -7.89 6.55
CA ALA A 311 6.00 -9.22 7.11
C ALA A 311 5.09 -9.44 8.32
N LYS A 312 4.82 -10.71 8.65
CA LYS A 312 4.30 -11.14 9.94
C LYS A 312 5.47 -11.53 10.81
N ILE A 313 5.62 -10.87 11.95
CA ILE A 313 6.70 -11.13 12.90
C ILE A 313 6.34 -12.33 13.79
N ASN A 314 7.37 -13.07 14.17
CA ASN A 314 7.25 -14.22 15.05
C ASN A 314 6.56 -13.85 16.38
N GLU A 315 5.67 -14.71 16.86
CA GLU A 315 4.93 -14.50 18.11
C GLU A 315 5.81 -14.64 19.36
N GLN A 316 6.92 -15.36 19.25
CA GLN A 316 7.85 -15.55 20.36
C GLN A 316 8.59 -14.24 20.65
N GLN A 317 8.40 -13.70 21.83
CA GLN A 317 8.95 -12.43 22.27
C GLN A 317 10.48 -12.37 22.12
N GLU A 318 11.17 -13.43 22.57
CA GLU A 318 12.63 -13.54 22.51
C GLU A 318 13.19 -13.46 21.08
N VAL A 319 12.46 -14.05 20.12
CA VAL A 319 12.84 -14.01 18.71
C VAL A 319 12.59 -12.62 18.13
N ALA A 320 11.46 -12.00 18.45
CA ALA A 320 11.12 -10.66 17.96
C ALA A 320 12.10 -9.58 18.45
N GLU A 321 12.55 -9.66 19.70
CA GLU A 321 13.52 -8.73 20.29
C GLU A 321 14.92 -8.83 19.66
N GLN A 322 15.26 -9.95 19.04
CA GLN A 322 16.52 -10.17 18.35
C GLN A 322 16.47 -9.80 16.85
N MET A 323 15.38 -9.22 16.41
CA MET A 323 15.19 -8.85 14.99
C MET A 323 16.36 -8.02 14.49
N ASN A 324 16.86 -8.36 13.30
CA ASN A 324 17.95 -7.63 12.66
C ASN A 324 17.57 -6.17 12.39
N ASP A 325 18.56 -5.31 12.47
CA ASP A 325 18.43 -3.87 12.13
C ASP A 325 17.34 -3.14 12.95
N LEU A 326 17.14 -3.58 14.20
CA LEU A 326 16.17 -2.97 15.09
C LEU A 326 16.68 -1.58 15.55
N PRO A 327 15.90 -0.50 15.33
CA PRO A 327 16.29 0.83 15.78
C PRO A 327 16.54 0.87 17.28
N ALA A 328 17.55 1.62 17.70
CA ALA A 328 17.94 1.70 19.12
C ALA A 328 16.78 2.17 20.02
N CYS A 329 15.93 3.09 19.51
CA CYS A 329 14.74 3.57 20.21
C CYS A 329 13.68 2.49 20.44
N MET A 330 13.65 1.43 19.62
CA MET A 330 12.67 0.33 19.74
C MET A 330 13.08 -0.75 20.76
N LYS A 331 14.35 -0.75 21.23
CA LYS A 331 14.81 -1.72 22.22
C LYS A 331 13.98 -1.63 23.50
N GLY A 332 13.44 -2.76 23.95
CA GLY A 332 12.56 -2.84 25.12
C GLY A 332 11.09 -2.50 24.83
N HIS A 333 10.73 -2.08 23.62
CA HIS A 333 9.37 -1.79 23.20
C HIS A 333 8.81 -2.80 22.18
N VAL A 334 9.65 -3.69 21.67
CA VAL A 334 9.28 -4.72 20.69
C VAL A 334 8.34 -5.73 21.33
N LYS A 335 7.31 -6.12 20.58
CA LYS A 335 6.41 -7.22 20.93
C LYS A 335 6.26 -8.16 19.76
N GLY A 336 6.25 -9.46 20.02
CA GLY A 336 6.02 -10.48 19.00
C GLY A 336 4.61 -10.43 18.41
N GLY A 337 4.43 -11.06 17.25
CA GLY A 337 3.12 -11.26 16.62
C GLY A 337 2.58 -10.08 15.83
N GLY A 338 3.29 -8.96 15.74
CA GLY A 338 2.88 -7.84 14.89
C GLY A 338 2.98 -8.15 13.39
N SER A 339 2.30 -7.38 12.57
CA SER A 339 2.32 -7.56 11.12
C SER A 339 2.29 -6.23 10.38
N LEU A 340 2.94 -6.18 9.24
CA LEU A 340 2.82 -5.08 8.27
C LEU A 340 2.38 -5.68 6.94
N THR A 341 1.16 -5.38 6.52
CA THR A 341 0.59 -5.78 5.23
C THR A 341 0.77 -4.64 4.25
N ALA A 342 1.23 -4.93 3.03
CA ALA A 342 1.43 -3.92 1.99
C ALA A 342 0.47 -4.13 0.82
N LEU A 343 -0.19 -3.05 0.41
CA LEU A 343 -0.99 -2.97 -0.80
C LEU A 343 -0.34 -1.94 -1.75
N PRO A 344 0.70 -2.34 -2.49
CA PRO A 344 1.24 -1.50 -3.55
C PRO A 344 0.25 -1.39 -4.70
N ILE A 345 0.14 -0.19 -5.27
CA ILE A 345 -0.65 0.09 -6.45
C ILE A 345 0.30 0.37 -7.62
N ILE A 346 0.03 -0.24 -8.75
CA ILE A 346 0.74 -0.01 -10.03
C ILE A 346 -0.28 0.39 -11.09
N GLU A 347 0.04 1.44 -11.82
CA GLU A 347 -0.73 1.87 -12.98
C GLU A 347 -0.15 1.27 -14.26
N THR A 348 -1.01 0.60 -15.04
CA THR A 348 -0.68 0.10 -16.38
C THR A 348 -1.22 1.04 -17.46
N GLN A 349 -0.73 0.87 -18.66
CA GLN A 349 -1.24 1.53 -19.88
C GLN A 349 -1.79 0.45 -20.82
N ALA A 350 -3.05 0.57 -21.20
CA ALA A 350 -3.73 -0.39 -22.08
C ALA A 350 -3.63 -1.86 -21.62
N GLY A 351 -3.63 -2.09 -20.32
CA GLY A 351 -3.55 -3.42 -19.73
C GLY A 351 -2.17 -4.09 -19.85
N ASP A 352 -1.11 -3.37 -20.27
CA ASP A 352 0.22 -3.95 -20.46
C ASP A 352 0.91 -4.24 -19.11
N VAL A 353 0.84 -5.49 -18.70
CA VAL A 353 1.54 -6.01 -17.51
C VAL A 353 2.99 -6.42 -17.81
N SER A 354 3.40 -6.43 -19.08
CA SER A 354 4.76 -6.80 -19.51
C SER A 354 5.75 -5.64 -19.46
N ALA A 355 5.27 -4.42 -19.21
CA ALA A 355 6.10 -3.23 -18.99
C ALA A 355 7.08 -3.44 -17.82
N TYR A 356 8.14 -2.63 -17.76
CA TYR A 356 9.27 -2.88 -16.86
C TYR A 356 8.88 -2.82 -15.38
N ILE A 357 8.22 -1.76 -14.94
CA ILE A 357 7.84 -1.61 -13.52
C ILE A 357 6.76 -2.61 -13.09
N PRO A 358 5.66 -2.83 -13.84
CA PRO A 358 4.69 -3.89 -13.52
C PRO A 358 5.32 -5.27 -13.32
N THR A 359 6.16 -5.70 -14.27
CA THR A 359 6.84 -7.01 -14.20
C THR A 359 7.69 -7.16 -12.94
N ASN A 360 8.45 -6.11 -12.59
CA ASN A 360 9.28 -6.11 -11.39
C ASN A 360 8.43 -6.27 -10.13
N VAL A 361 7.35 -5.49 -9.98
CA VAL A 361 6.53 -5.50 -8.77
C VAL A 361 5.71 -6.80 -8.65
N ILE A 362 5.19 -7.34 -9.76
CA ILE A 362 4.53 -8.66 -9.76
C ILE A 362 5.47 -9.75 -9.23
N SER A 363 6.76 -9.70 -9.58
CA SER A 363 7.74 -10.69 -9.11
C SER A 363 8.08 -10.57 -7.62
N ILE A 364 7.99 -9.36 -7.06
CA ILE A 364 8.30 -9.08 -5.64
C ILE A 364 7.13 -9.43 -4.73
N THR A 365 5.90 -9.28 -5.20
CA THR A 365 4.69 -9.43 -4.39
C THR A 365 4.22 -10.87 -4.26
N ASP A 366 3.40 -11.13 -3.25
CA ASP A 366 2.82 -12.45 -2.94
C ASP A 366 1.52 -12.72 -3.69
N GLY A 367 1.24 -11.95 -4.71
CA GLY A 367 0.08 -12.05 -5.58
C GLY A 367 -0.33 -10.68 -6.13
N GLN A 368 -1.36 -10.69 -6.96
CA GLN A 368 -1.90 -9.48 -7.59
C GLN A 368 -3.42 -9.55 -7.76
N ILE A 369 -4.05 -8.40 -7.57
CA ILE A 369 -5.43 -8.12 -7.94
C ILE A 369 -5.38 -7.30 -9.23
N PHE A 370 -5.77 -7.92 -10.34
CA PHE A 370 -5.76 -7.28 -11.65
C PHE A 370 -7.12 -6.68 -11.97
N LEU A 371 -7.14 -5.38 -12.26
CA LEU A 371 -8.33 -4.62 -12.65
C LEU A 371 -8.33 -4.37 -14.15
N GLU A 372 -9.42 -4.72 -14.80
CA GLU A 372 -9.58 -4.68 -16.24
C GLU A 372 -10.55 -3.57 -16.66
N SER A 373 -10.14 -2.73 -17.62
CA SER A 373 -10.95 -1.61 -18.09
C SER A 373 -12.25 -2.06 -18.76
N ASP A 374 -12.23 -3.19 -19.47
CA ASP A 374 -13.41 -3.72 -20.14
C ASP A 374 -14.49 -4.16 -19.14
N LEU A 375 -14.10 -4.82 -18.06
CA LEU A 375 -15.01 -5.18 -16.96
C LEU A 375 -15.58 -3.93 -16.27
N PHE A 376 -14.74 -2.92 -16.06
CA PHE A 376 -15.18 -1.66 -15.46
C PHE A 376 -16.23 -0.95 -16.31
N ASN A 377 -16.02 -0.91 -17.63
CA ASN A 377 -16.93 -0.28 -18.59
C ASN A 377 -18.25 -1.07 -18.75
N GLN A 378 -18.21 -2.41 -18.58
CA GLN A 378 -19.39 -3.27 -18.54
C GLN A 378 -20.19 -3.14 -17.24
N GLY A 379 -19.71 -2.38 -16.25
CA GLY A 379 -20.38 -2.16 -14.97
C GLY A 379 -20.05 -3.18 -13.88
N PHE A 380 -19.11 -4.10 -14.11
CA PHE A 380 -18.59 -4.97 -13.08
C PHE A 380 -17.63 -4.19 -12.17
N ARG A 381 -18.08 -3.88 -10.96
CA ARG A 381 -17.31 -3.09 -9.99
C ARG A 381 -17.36 -3.75 -8.61
N PRO A 382 -16.18 -4.12 -8.04
CA PRO A 382 -14.82 -3.92 -8.56
C PRO A 382 -14.54 -4.74 -9.83
N ALA A 383 -13.78 -4.16 -10.76
CA ALA A 383 -13.52 -4.72 -12.10
C ALA A 383 -12.40 -5.78 -12.09
N ILE A 384 -12.47 -6.71 -11.15
CA ILE A 384 -11.42 -7.70 -10.90
C ILE A 384 -11.47 -8.82 -11.94
N ASN A 385 -10.38 -9.01 -12.66
CA ASN A 385 -10.21 -10.19 -13.49
C ASN A 385 -9.72 -11.36 -12.64
N VAL A 386 -10.64 -12.25 -12.28
CA VAL A 386 -10.38 -13.41 -11.40
C VAL A 386 -9.41 -14.42 -12.03
N GLY A 387 -9.38 -14.51 -13.37
CA GLY A 387 -8.54 -15.47 -14.09
C GLY A 387 -7.04 -15.22 -13.94
N ILE A 388 -6.63 -13.94 -13.95
CA ILE A 388 -5.21 -13.54 -13.85
C ILE A 388 -4.84 -12.98 -12.48
N SER A 389 -5.82 -12.78 -11.59
CA SER A 389 -5.59 -12.38 -10.21
C SER A 389 -5.22 -13.61 -9.37
N VAL A 390 -4.20 -13.46 -8.51
CA VAL A 390 -3.66 -14.56 -7.71
C VAL A 390 -3.32 -14.07 -6.31
N SER A 391 -3.66 -14.86 -5.29
CA SER A 391 -3.07 -14.75 -3.95
C SER A 391 -2.25 -16.01 -3.69
N ARG A 392 -0.94 -15.86 -3.43
CA ARG A 392 -0.05 -16.99 -3.12
C ARG A 392 -0.28 -17.56 -1.71
N VAL A 393 -0.83 -16.77 -0.81
CA VAL A 393 -1.24 -17.22 0.53
C VAL A 393 -2.56 -17.99 0.45
N GLY A 394 -3.49 -17.52 -0.37
CA GLY A 394 -4.73 -18.21 -0.69
C GLY A 394 -5.57 -18.54 0.55
N GLY A 395 -6.20 -19.69 0.55
CA GLY A 395 -7.09 -20.15 1.62
C GLY A 395 -6.48 -20.27 3.03
N SER A 396 -5.14 -20.10 3.17
CA SER A 396 -4.51 -19.98 4.49
C SER A 396 -4.83 -18.67 5.19
N ALA A 397 -5.16 -17.64 4.43
CA ALA A 397 -5.58 -16.32 4.89
C ALA A 397 -7.12 -16.15 4.88
N GLN A 398 -7.89 -17.22 4.96
CA GLN A 398 -9.34 -17.20 5.07
C GLN A 398 -9.82 -17.83 6.36
N ILE A 399 -10.90 -17.30 6.91
CA ILE A 399 -11.63 -18.00 7.98
C ILE A 399 -12.25 -19.29 7.43
N LYS A 400 -12.41 -20.29 8.29
CA LYS A 400 -12.83 -21.64 7.85
C LYS A 400 -14.19 -21.65 7.13
N SER A 401 -15.13 -20.82 7.56
CA SER A 401 -16.45 -20.68 6.92
C SER A 401 -16.31 -20.14 5.49
N MET A 402 -15.53 -19.07 5.27
CA MET A 402 -15.27 -18.53 3.94
C MET A 402 -14.58 -19.55 3.05
N LYS A 403 -13.54 -20.22 3.56
CA LYS A 403 -12.80 -21.25 2.81
C LYS A 403 -13.71 -22.40 2.36
N LYS A 404 -14.65 -22.84 3.22
CA LYS A 404 -15.59 -23.92 2.89
C LYS A 404 -16.59 -23.49 1.82
N VAL A 405 -17.11 -22.27 1.89
CA VAL A 405 -18.12 -21.73 0.97
C VAL A 405 -17.51 -21.30 -0.36
N ALA A 406 -16.42 -20.52 -0.32
CA ALA A 406 -15.85 -19.92 -1.52
C ALA A 406 -14.79 -20.78 -2.20
N GLY A 407 -14.50 -21.99 -1.70
CA GLY A 407 -13.41 -22.83 -2.20
C GLY A 407 -13.51 -23.19 -3.68
N THR A 408 -14.71 -23.35 -4.21
CA THR A 408 -14.96 -23.65 -5.63
C THR A 408 -15.28 -22.42 -6.47
N LEU A 409 -15.62 -21.28 -5.84
CA LEU A 409 -16.15 -20.10 -6.54
C LEU A 409 -15.21 -19.59 -7.64
N LYS A 410 -13.91 -19.61 -7.42
CA LYS A 410 -12.92 -19.19 -8.42
C LYS A 410 -12.92 -20.09 -9.63
N ILE A 411 -13.03 -21.41 -9.44
CA ILE A 411 -13.11 -22.41 -10.50
C ILE A 411 -14.43 -22.28 -11.24
N ASP A 412 -15.53 -22.13 -10.51
CA ASP A 412 -16.87 -21.95 -11.10
C ASP A 412 -16.93 -20.69 -11.98
N GLN A 413 -16.29 -19.60 -11.55
CA GLN A 413 -16.21 -18.37 -12.33
C GLN A 413 -15.30 -18.49 -13.56
N ALA A 414 -14.22 -19.27 -13.49
CA ALA A 414 -13.38 -19.55 -14.65
C ALA A 414 -14.14 -20.37 -15.70
N GLN A 415 -14.82 -21.45 -15.27
CA GLN A 415 -15.69 -22.26 -16.15
C GLN A 415 -16.80 -21.42 -16.78
N TYR A 416 -17.45 -20.56 -16.00
CA TYR A 416 -18.48 -19.66 -16.52
C TYR A 416 -17.94 -18.81 -17.67
N ARG A 417 -16.75 -18.20 -17.53
CA ARG A 417 -16.17 -17.35 -18.58
C ARG A 417 -15.86 -18.12 -19.85
N GLU A 418 -15.35 -19.34 -19.74
CA GLU A 418 -15.12 -20.21 -20.90
C GLU A 418 -16.46 -20.53 -21.61
N LEU A 419 -17.47 -20.94 -20.85
CA LEU A 419 -18.79 -21.26 -21.40
C LEU A 419 -19.48 -20.02 -21.98
N GLU A 420 -19.34 -18.85 -21.37
CA GLU A 420 -19.89 -17.59 -21.90
C GLU A 420 -19.28 -17.23 -23.25
N ALA A 421 -17.96 -17.43 -23.42
CA ALA A 421 -17.29 -17.23 -24.70
C ALA A 421 -17.85 -18.18 -25.77
N PHE A 422 -18.04 -19.47 -25.43
CA PHE A 422 -18.63 -20.45 -26.33
C PHE A 422 -20.10 -20.16 -26.66
N SER A 423 -20.88 -19.70 -25.69
CA SER A 423 -22.31 -19.44 -25.87
C SER A 423 -22.62 -18.36 -26.91
N LYS A 424 -21.64 -17.48 -27.20
CA LYS A 424 -21.77 -16.46 -28.27
C LYS A 424 -21.73 -17.05 -29.67
N PHE A 425 -21.22 -18.28 -29.82
CA PHE A 425 -21.03 -18.94 -31.11
C PHE A 425 -21.94 -20.17 -31.32
N SER A 426 -22.61 -20.67 -30.28
CA SER A 426 -23.45 -21.86 -30.34
C SER A 426 -24.91 -21.51 -30.02
N SER A 427 -25.83 -21.91 -30.86
CA SER A 427 -27.29 -21.74 -30.66
C SER A 427 -27.94 -22.86 -29.83
N ASP A 428 -27.29 -24.03 -29.77
CA ASP A 428 -27.82 -25.20 -29.03
C ASP A 428 -27.01 -25.45 -27.78
N MET A 429 -27.57 -25.17 -26.62
CA MET A 429 -26.98 -25.48 -25.32
C MET A 429 -27.78 -26.56 -24.62
N ASP A 430 -27.09 -27.53 -24.03
CA ASP A 430 -27.69 -28.51 -23.14
C ASP A 430 -28.12 -27.87 -21.81
N ALA A 431 -29.08 -28.50 -21.12
CA ALA A 431 -29.66 -27.98 -19.90
C ALA A 431 -28.64 -27.76 -18.77
N VAL A 432 -27.59 -28.57 -18.70
CA VAL A 432 -26.53 -28.48 -17.68
C VAL A 432 -25.67 -27.23 -17.91
N THR A 433 -25.25 -27.00 -19.16
CA THR A 433 -24.52 -25.81 -19.56
C THR A 433 -25.34 -24.54 -19.31
N ALA A 434 -26.61 -24.53 -19.66
CA ALA A 434 -27.52 -23.41 -19.40
C ALA A 434 -27.64 -23.11 -17.89
N MET A 435 -27.73 -24.12 -17.03
CA MET A 435 -27.75 -23.93 -15.57
C MET A 435 -26.43 -23.38 -15.03
N THR A 436 -25.28 -23.84 -15.55
CA THR A 436 -23.97 -23.36 -15.14
C THR A 436 -23.77 -21.88 -15.54
N LEU A 437 -24.22 -21.51 -16.74
CA LEU A 437 -24.20 -20.13 -17.20
C LEU A 437 -25.12 -19.22 -16.36
N ASP A 438 -26.35 -19.66 -16.04
CA ASP A 438 -27.26 -18.89 -15.19
C ASP A 438 -26.67 -18.65 -13.79
N ARG A 439 -26.14 -19.71 -13.16
CA ARG A 439 -25.47 -19.61 -11.86
C ARG A 439 -24.27 -18.67 -11.92
N GLY A 440 -23.42 -18.78 -12.93
CA GLY A 440 -22.27 -17.92 -13.11
C GLY A 440 -22.62 -16.45 -13.30
N ARG A 441 -23.66 -16.15 -14.08
CA ARG A 441 -24.19 -14.78 -14.26
C ARG A 441 -24.70 -14.20 -12.94
N LYS A 442 -25.46 -14.98 -12.17
CA LYS A 442 -25.98 -14.56 -10.86
C LYS A 442 -24.85 -14.34 -9.85
N ASN A 443 -23.85 -15.21 -9.81
CA ASN A 443 -22.66 -15.02 -8.98
C ASN A 443 -21.90 -13.75 -9.36
N ASN A 444 -21.78 -13.42 -10.66
CA ASN A 444 -21.21 -12.14 -11.08
C ASN A 444 -21.99 -10.95 -10.53
N GLN A 445 -23.32 -11.00 -10.55
CA GLN A 445 -24.15 -9.93 -9.97
C GLN A 445 -23.96 -9.81 -8.44
N LEU A 446 -23.81 -10.93 -7.74
CA LEU A 446 -23.52 -10.95 -6.30
C LEU A 446 -22.16 -10.35 -5.97
N LEU A 447 -21.15 -10.53 -6.82
CA LEU A 447 -19.79 -10.01 -6.60
C LEU A 447 -19.70 -8.50 -6.84
N ILE A 448 -20.65 -7.90 -7.54
CA ILE A 448 -20.71 -6.44 -7.70
C ILE A 448 -21.03 -5.79 -6.34
N GLN A 449 -20.25 -4.75 -6.04
CA GLN A 449 -20.34 -4.05 -4.76
C GLN A 449 -20.12 -2.55 -4.99
N PRO A 450 -20.98 -1.68 -4.41
CA PRO A 450 -20.77 -0.24 -4.51
C PRO A 450 -19.50 0.18 -3.78
N GLN A 451 -18.90 1.27 -4.23
CA GLN A 451 -17.73 1.89 -3.61
C GLN A 451 -18.08 2.41 -2.20
N TYR A 452 -17.14 2.34 -1.29
CA TYR A 452 -17.26 2.76 0.11
C TYR A 452 -18.35 2.04 0.90
N SER A 453 -18.61 0.81 0.53
CA SER A 453 -19.61 -0.04 1.16
C SER A 453 -19.06 -1.44 1.45
N PRO A 454 -17.99 -1.53 2.28
CA PRO A 454 -17.44 -2.82 2.67
C PRO A 454 -18.48 -3.64 3.46
N MET A 455 -18.49 -4.94 3.25
CA MET A 455 -19.43 -5.88 3.85
C MET A 455 -18.74 -6.73 4.93
N PRO A 456 -19.34 -6.90 6.12
CA PRO A 456 -18.81 -7.79 7.16
C PRO A 456 -18.69 -9.24 6.65
N VAL A 457 -17.64 -9.94 7.08
CA VAL A 457 -17.31 -11.27 6.57
C VAL A 457 -18.41 -12.32 6.78
N GLY A 458 -19.15 -12.27 7.89
CA GLY A 458 -20.28 -13.18 8.13
C GLY A 458 -21.38 -13.04 7.08
N GLU A 459 -21.70 -11.81 6.69
CA GLU A 459 -22.67 -11.51 5.63
C GLU A 459 -22.16 -11.93 4.26
N GLN A 460 -20.86 -11.69 3.98
CA GLN A 460 -20.24 -12.17 2.74
C GLN A 460 -20.39 -13.69 2.59
N VAL A 461 -20.06 -14.44 3.65
CA VAL A 461 -20.16 -15.90 3.65
C VAL A 461 -21.59 -16.36 3.41
N ALA A 462 -22.58 -15.73 4.08
CA ALA A 462 -23.99 -16.08 3.94
C ALA A 462 -24.49 -15.90 2.49
N ILE A 463 -24.19 -14.76 1.88
CA ILE A 463 -24.68 -14.48 0.52
C ILE A 463 -23.92 -15.30 -0.54
N LEU A 464 -22.61 -15.53 -0.36
CA LEU A 464 -21.84 -16.38 -1.26
C LEU A 464 -22.29 -17.84 -1.18
N TYR A 465 -22.68 -18.32 0.02
CA TYR A 465 -23.30 -19.63 0.17
C TYR A 465 -24.55 -19.78 -0.73
N CYS A 466 -25.42 -18.77 -0.72
CA CYS A 466 -26.62 -18.78 -1.57
C CYS A 466 -26.27 -18.82 -3.06
N GLY A 467 -25.25 -18.09 -3.49
CA GLY A 467 -24.79 -18.06 -4.89
C GLY A 467 -24.18 -19.40 -5.32
N VAL A 468 -23.25 -19.94 -4.55
CA VAL A 468 -22.54 -21.20 -4.86
C VAL A 468 -23.50 -22.40 -4.90
N HIS A 469 -24.46 -22.46 -3.99
CA HIS A 469 -25.45 -23.55 -3.92
C HIS A 469 -26.66 -23.34 -4.84
N GLY A 470 -26.68 -22.23 -5.64
CA GLY A 470 -27.72 -21.97 -6.61
C GLY A 470 -29.10 -21.70 -6.02
N LEU A 471 -29.16 -21.22 -4.77
CA LEU A 471 -30.44 -20.93 -4.09
C LEU A 471 -31.21 -19.76 -4.70
N MET A 472 -30.58 -18.99 -5.59
CA MET A 472 -31.18 -17.86 -6.34
C MET A 472 -31.66 -18.26 -7.75
N ARG A 473 -31.79 -19.55 -8.04
CA ARG A 473 -32.13 -20.03 -9.40
C ARG A 473 -33.37 -19.37 -9.97
N GLU A 474 -34.37 -19.11 -9.16
CA GLU A 474 -35.67 -18.57 -9.57
C GLU A 474 -35.71 -17.03 -9.61
N VAL A 475 -34.65 -16.37 -9.12
CA VAL A 475 -34.56 -14.91 -9.08
C VAL A 475 -34.08 -14.39 -10.45
N PRO A 476 -34.79 -13.44 -11.08
CA PRO A 476 -34.32 -12.78 -12.31
C PRO A 476 -32.98 -12.09 -12.12
N ILE A 477 -32.11 -12.05 -13.14
CA ILE A 477 -30.74 -11.52 -13.06
C ILE A 477 -30.72 -10.06 -12.61
N ASP A 478 -31.62 -9.24 -13.11
CA ASP A 478 -31.77 -7.82 -12.76
C ASP A 478 -32.22 -7.59 -11.30
N LYS A 479 -32.83 -8.61 -10.67
CA LYS A 479 -33.30 -8.59 -9.29
C LYS A 479 -32.34 -9.21 -8.26
N VAL A 480 -31.23 -9.78 -8.69
CA VAL A 480 -30.29 -10.47 -7.78
C VAL A 480 -29.79 -9.55 -6.67
N ARG A 481 -29.48 -8.29 -6.95
CA ARG A 481 -29.04 -7.34 -5.92
C ARG A 481 -30.15 -6.95 -4.94
N GLU A 482 -31.36 -6.78 -5.44
CA GLU A 482 -32.52 -6.51 -4.58
C GLU A 482 -32.78 -7.70 -3.65
N CYS A 483 -32.77 -8.91 -4.20
CA CYS A 483 -32.86 -10.15 -3.43
C CYS A 483 -31.75 -10.29 -2.38
N GLN A 484 -30.49 -9.95 -2.73
CA GLN A 484 -29.36 -9.91 -1.79
C GLN A 484 -29.65 -9.01 -0.59
N ASN A 485 -30.11 -7.78 -0.85
CA ASN A 485 -30.37 -6.82 0.22
C ASN A 485 -31.53 -7.29 1.13
N GLN A 486 -32.62 -7.76 0.55
CA GLN A 486 -33.76 -8.33 1.30
C GLN A 486 -33.34 -9.54 2.14
N PHE A 487 -32.46 -10.41 1.59
CA PHE A 487 -31.92 -11.55 2.31
C PHE A 487 -31.08 -11.13 3.51
N LEU A 488 -30.15 -10.19 3.33
CA LEU A 488 -29.30 -9.71 4.42
C LEU A 488 -30.11 -8.99 5.50
N ASP A 489 -31.08 -8.16 5.13
CA ASP A 489 -31.94 -7.47 6.09
C ASP A 489 -32.80 -8.45 6.89
N LYS A 490 -33.35 -9.47 6.23
CA LYS A 490 -34.11 -10.53 6.90
C LYS A 490 -33.20 -11.38 7.79
N LEU A 491 -32.00 -11.72 7.34
CA LEU A 491 -31.05 -12.51 8.13
C LEU A 491 -30.60 -11.73 9.39
N ARG A 492 -30.33 -10.43 9.28
CA ARG A 492 -29.99 -9.56 10.42
C ARG A 492 -31.11 -9.48 11.45
N SER A 493 -32.36 -9.47 11.00
CA SER A 493 -33.51 -9.31 11.89
C SER A 493 -34.00 -10.63 12.49
N SER A 494 -33.95 -11.75 11.74
CA SER A 494 -34.53 -13.04 12.17
C SER A 494 -33.52 -14.04 12.70
N ALA A 495 -32.26 -13.96 12.30
CA ALA A 495 -31.21 -14.92 12.69
C ALA A 495 -29.81 -14.29 12.74
N PRO A 496 -29.58 -13.23 13.56
CA PRO A 496 -28.28 -12.57 13.67
C PRO A 496 -27.17 -13.52 14.13
N GLU A 497 -27.50 -14.55 14.93
CA GLU A 497 -26.58 -15.58 15.38
C GLU A 497 -25.91 -16.37 14.23
N VAL A 498 -26.58 -16.47 13.08
CA VAL A 498 -26.01 -17.08 11.87
C VAL A 498 -24.82 -16.25 11.38
N ILE A 499 -24.96 -14.93 11.30
CA ILE A 499 -23.91 -14.01 10.86
C ILE A 499 -22.70 -14.08 11.82
N GLU A 500 -22.96 -14.09 13.14
CA GLU A 500 -21.91 -14.20 14.16
C GLU A 500 -21.17 -15.56 14.08
N THR A 501 -21.91 -16.66 13.90
CA THR A 501 -21.35 -18.02 13.75
C THR A 501 -20.44 -18.09 12.51
N LEU A 502 -20.90 -17.56 11.40
CA LEU A 502 -20.10 -17.50 10.15
C LEU A 502 -18.87 -16.62 10.30
N ALA A 503 -18.99 -15.45 10.95
CA ALA A 503 -17.88 -14.56 11.23
C ALA A 503 -16.82 -15.18 12.14
N ALA A 504 -17.26 -16.03 13.09
CA ALA A 504 -16.38 -16.82 13.93
C ALA A 504 -15.70 -18.00 13.21
N GLY A 505 -15.93 -18.14 11.89
CA GLY A 505 -15.34 -19.19 11.06
C GLY A 505 -16.01 -20.56 11.19
N LYS A 506 -17.20 -20.64 11.79
CA LYS A 506 -17.97 -21.88 11.93
C LYS A 506 -19.08 -21.94 10.87
N ILE A 507 -19.35 -23.12 10.38
CA ILE A 507 -20.49 -23.41 9.50
C ILE A 507 -20.92 -24.85 9.76
N ASP A 508 -22.12 -25.01 10.28
CA ASP A 508 -22.76 -26.28 10.60
C ASP A 508 -24.10 -26.43 9.87
N ASP A 509 -24.70 -27.61 9.96
CA ASP A 509 -25.94 -27.91 9.26
C ASP A 509 -27.12 -27.05 9.76
N ALA A 510 -27.13 -26.66 11.04
CA ALA A 510 -28.15 -25.78 11.58
C ALA A 510 -28.05 -24.36 10.99
N THR A 511 -26.82 -23.87 10.83
CA THR A 511 -26.54 -22.57 10.20
C THR A 511 -26.94 -22.57 8.72
N THR A 512 -26.58 -23.63 7.98
CA THR A 512 -26.93 -23.74 6.54
C THR A 512 -28.43 -23.87 6.33
N GLN A 513 -29.15 -24.65 7.13
CA GLN A 513 -30.60 -24.76 7.07
C GLN A 513 -31.32 -23.43 7.30
N LYS A 514 -30.84 -22.60 8.23
CA LYS A 514 -31.41 -21.27 8.44
C LYS A 514 -31.17 -20.35 7.24
N ILE A 515 -29.97 -20.37 6.65
CA ILE A 515 -29.66 -19.60 5.43
C ILE A 515 -30.59 -20.02 4.29
N GLU A 516 -30.75 -21.34 4.08
CA GLU A 516 -31.60 -21.91 3.03
C GLU A 516 -33.07 -21.54 3.24
N ALA A 517 -33.57 -21.61 4.47
CA ALA A 517 -34.93 -21.25 4.81
C ALA A 517 -35.24 -19.76 4.54
N VAL A 518 -34.35 -18.87 4.98
CA VAL A 518 -34.49 -17.42 4.75
C VAL A 518 -34.43 -17.10 3.25
N MET A 519 -33.49 -17.72 2.51
CA MET A 519 -33.38 -17.49 1.07
C MET A 519 -34.58 -18.05 0.30
N ALA A 520 -35.07 -19.24 0.65
CA ALA A 520 -36.24 -19.85 0.01
C ALA A 520 -37.49 -18.98 0.15
N ASP A 521 -37.70 -18.38 1.32
CA ASP A 521 -38.82 -17.48 1.58
C ASP A 521 -38.76 -16.21 0.70
N ILE A 522 -37.57 -15.64 0.53
CA ILE A 522 -37.36 -14.45 -0.31
C ILE A 522 -37.42 -14.82 -1.80
N ALA A 523 -36.71 -15.89 -2.21
CA ALA A 523 -36.75 -16.33 -3.62
C ALA A 523 -38.16 -16.71 -4.07
N GLY A 524 -39.00 -17.20 -3.16
CA GLY A 524 -40.40 -17.48 -3.39
C GLY A 524 -41.22 -16.27 -3.83
N THR A 525 -40.83 -15.06 -3.43
CA THR A 525 -41.51 -13.81 -3.82
C THR A 525 -41.28 -13.42 -5.29
N TYR A 526 -40.22 -13.98 -5.90
CA TYR A 526 -39.89 -13.77 -7.32
C TYR A 526 -40.41 -14.86 -8.25
N LYS A 527 -41.12 -15.86 -7.71
CA LYS A 527 -41.88 -16.84 -8.50
C LYS A 527 -43.17 -16.19 -8.99
N SER A 528 -43.17 -15.59 -10.15
CA SER A 528 -44.38 -15.11 -10.85
C SER A 528 -44.66 -15.91 -12.09
#